data_1eca07d622a349e19cdea7ca576a576b
#
_entry.id   1eca07d622a349e19cdea7ca576a576b
#
_cell.length_a   1.000
_cell.length_b   1.000
_cell.length_c   1.000
_cell.angle_alpha   90.00
_cell.angle_beta   90.00
_cell.angle_gamma   90.00
#
_symmetry.space_group_name_H-M   'P 1'
#
loop_
_entity.id
_entity.type
_entity.pdbx_description
1 polymer ?
#
loop_
_entity_poly.entity_id
_entity_poly.type
_entity_poly.pdbx_seq_one_letter_code
_entity_poly.pdbx_strand_id
1 'polypeptide(L)'
;MKKTGIEKQVDEFTSKLESFSKALPENKIALIVFSGDLDRVLAAFIIATGASAMGMDVVMFFTFWGTPVLRDKKRRVGGKDFMGKMFGTMLPKGTDGVKLSKMNMGGMGTAMMKSLMKKKNVASLDQMLDLAEELGVRIFICEMSMDLMGFKREEMIDYKNLTFCGVAKFLEEAQSSKIQLFI
;
A
#
# COMPACT_ATOMS: atom_id res chain seq x y z
N MET A 1 25.71 -44.70 17.59
CA MET A 1 26.63 -44.66 16.42
C MET A 1 27.30 -43.32 16.36
N LYS A 2 28.64 -43.24 16.28
CA LYS A 2 29.34 -41.98 16.06
C LYS A 2 29.17 -41.60 14.59
N LYS A 3 28.62 -40.41 14.29
CA LYS A 3 28.50 -39.88 12.92
C LYS A 3 29.89 -39.85 12.28
N THR A 4 29.98 -40.28 11.04
CA THR A 4 31.23 -40.26 10.24
C THR A 4 31.66 -38.79 10.02
N GLY A 5 32.94 -38.55 9.73
CA GLY A 5 33.45 -37.20 9.49
C GLY A 5 32.70 -36.46 8.37
N ILE A 6 32.29 -37.21 7.34
CA ILE A 6 31.52 -36.68 6.19
C ILE A 6 30.10 -36.25 6.63
N GLU A 7 29.40 -37.04 7.46
CA GLU A 7 28.06 -36.68 7.97
C GLU A 7 28.09 -35.39 8.79
N LYS A 8 29.14 -35.16 9.60
CA LYS A 8 29.31 -33.90 10.35
C LYS A 8 29.54 -32.69 9.43
N GLN A 9 30.32 -32.88 8.37
CA GLN A 9 30.57 -31.82 7.38
C GLN A 9 29.30 -31.46 6.60
N VAL A 10 28.50 -32.46 6.24
CA VAL A 10 27.19 -32.25 5.57
C VAL A 10 26.23 -31.49 6.48
N ASP A 11 26.11 -31.91 7.75
CA ASP A 11 25.25 -31.22 8.73
C ASP A 11 25.67 -29.75 8.93
N GLU A 12 26.99 -29.49 9.06
CA GLU A 12 27.52 -28.14 9.20
C GLU A 12 27.27 -27.30 7.94
N PHE A 13 27.46 -27.86 6.75
CA PHE A 13 27.19 -27.16 5.50
C PHE A 13 25.71 -26.87 5.33
N THR A 14 24.84 -27.83 5.65
CA THR A 14 23.39 -27.65 5.63
C THR A 14 22.94 -26.55 6.58
N SER A 15 23.47 -26.53 7.82
CA SER A 15 23.13 -25.48 8.79
C SER A 15 23.59 -24.10 8.33
N LYS A 16 24.78 -23.99 7.68
CA LYS A 16 25.25 -22.75 7.07
C LYS A 16 24.36 -22.30 5.90
N LEU A 17 23.95 -23.22 5.01
CA LEU A 17 23.01 -22.91 3.94
C LEU A 17 21.66 -22.41 4.45
N GLU A 18 21.12 -23.03 5.49
CA GLU A 18 19.88 -22.59 6.13
C GLU A 18 20.01 -21.20 6.76
N SER A 19 21.17 -20.90 7.39
CA SER A 19 21.44 -19.57 7.94
C SER A 19 21.55 -18.50 6.86
N PHE A 20 22.23 -18.81 5.75
CA PHE A 20 22.29 -17.92 4.58
C PHE A 20 20.92 -17.71 3.93
N SER A 21 20.14 -18.78 3.78
CA SER A 21 18.79 -18.68 3.22
C SER A 21 17.86 -17.78 4.05
N LYS A 22 17.97 -17.87 5.38
CA LYS A 22 17.22 -16.98 6.29
C LYS A 22 17.70 -15.52 6.29
N ALA A 23 18.96 -15.29 5.91
CA ALA A 23 19.53 -13.93 5.80
C ALA A 23 19.23 -13.25 4.47
N LEU A 24 18.78 -13.99 3.46
CA LEU A 24 18.42 -13.40 2.18
C LEU A 24 17.05 -12.70 2.28
N PRO A 25 16.92 -11.51 1.67
CA PRO A 25 15.62 -10.85 1.63
C PRO A 25 14.61 -11.68 0.84
N GLU A 26 13.38 -11.69 1.32
CA GLU A 26 12.25 -12.36 0.67
C GLU A 26 11.97 -11.72 -0.69
N ASN A 27 11.37 -12.48 -1.62
CA ASN A 27 10.92 -11.94 -2.90
C ASN A 27 9.70 -11.03 -2.72
N LYS A 28 9.92 -9.93 -2.02
CA LYS A 28 8.90 -9.02 -1.52
C LYS A 28 9.26 -7.57 -1.85
N ILE A 29 8.24 -6.76 -2.03
CA ILE A 29 8.33 -5.31 -2.12
C ILE A 29 7.44 -4.67 -1.05
N ALA A 30 7.98 -3.69 -0.35
CA ALA A 30 7.26 -2.87 0.62
C ALA A 30 7.21 -1.42 0.14
N LEU A 31 6.01 -0.86 0.02
CA LEU A 31 5.79 0.53 -0.42
C LEU A 31 5.14 1.33 0.69
N ILE A 32 5.68 2.52 0.97
CA ILE A 32 4.98 3.56 1.74
C ILE A 32 4.26 4.47 0.76
N VAL A 33 2.95 4.59 0.89
CA VAL A 33 2.12 5.54 0.14
C VAL A 33 1.76 6.68 1.08
N PHE A 34 2.58 7.73 1.03
CA PHE A 34 2.45 8.92 1.84
C PHE A 34 1.57 9.97 1.18
N SER A 35 1.67 10.10 -0.14
CA SER A 35 0.93 11.08 -0.92
C SER A 35 -0.47 10.60 -1.26
N GLY A 36 -1.44 11.54 -1.26
CA GLY A 36 -2.80 11.34 -1.76
C GLY A 36 -3.01 11.88 -3.18
N ASP A 37 -1.94 12.20 -3.91
CA ASP A 37 -2.04 12.74 -5.26
C ASP A 37 -2.28 11.62 -6.29
N LEU A 38 -3.14 11.88 -7.27
CA LEU A 38 -3.55 10.90 -8.29
C LEU A 38 -2.37 10.23 -9.00
N ASP A 39 -1.43 11.01 -9.47
CA ASP A 39 -0.26 10.55 -10.21
C ASP A 39 0.67 9.68 -9.35
N ARG A 40 0.85 10.03 -8.09
CA ARG A 40 1.70 9.28 -7.15
C ARG A 40 1.03 7.99 -6.71
N VAL A 41 -0.24 8.05 -6.33
CA VAL A 41 -0.98 6.85 -5.94
C VAL A 41 -1.14 5.88 -7.11
N LEU A 42 -1.40 6.40 -8.31
CA LEU A 42 -1.46 5.58 -9.51
C LEU A 42 -0.11 4.89 -9.79
N ALA A 43 1.00 5.62 -9.67
CA ALA A 43 2.35 5.05 -9.80
C ALA A 43 2.60 3.95 -8.75
N ALA A 44 2.19 4.15 -7.49
CA ALA A 44 2.30 3.15 -6.44
C ALA A 44 1.55 1.86 -6.79
N PHE A 45 0.31 1.96 -7.28
CA PHE A 45 -0.47 0.78 -7.69
C PHE A 45 0.08 0.11 -8.95
N ILE A 46 0.58 0.88 -9.93
CA ILE A 46 1.24 0.30 -11.12
C ILE A 46 2.45 -0.54 -10.71
N ILE A 47 3.28 -0.02 -9.79
CA ILE A 47 4.44 -0.75 -9.27
C ILE A 47 3.98 -1.99 -8.49
N ALA A 48 2.99 -1.84 -7.61
CA ALA A 48 2.47 -2.93 -6.77
C ALA A 48 1.90 -4.07 -7.61
N THR A 49 1.02 -3.76 -8.57
CA THR A 49 0.40 -4.78 -9.43
C THR A 49 1.42 -5.41 -10.39
N GLY A 50 2.37 -4.62 -10.92
CA GLY A 50 3.47 -5.14 -11.73
C GLY A 50 4.38 -6.08 -10.94
N ALA A 51 4.75 -5.74 -9.71
CA ALA A 51 5.55 -6.60 -8.85
C ALA A 51 4.82 -7.90 -8.51
N SER A 52 3.52 -7.81 -8.17
CA SER A 52 2.71 -9.00 -7.90
C SER A 52 2.58 -9.91 -9.12
N ALA A 53 2.39 -9.34 -10.32
CA ALA A 53 2.38 -10.10 -11.58
C ALA A 53 3.73 -10.79 -11.88
N MET A 54 4.84 -10.27 -11.33
CA MET A 54 6.17 -10.90 -11.40
C MET A 54 6.40 -11.94 -10.29
N GLY A 55 5.38 -12.28 -9.51
CA GLY A 55 5.45 -13.27 -8.43
C GLY A 55 6.12 -12.74 -7.15
N MET A 56 6.17 -11.44 -6.95
CA MET A 56 6.60 -10.84 -5.69
C MET A 56 5.44 -10.72 -4.71
N ASP A 57 5.71 -10.92 -3.43
CA ASP A 57 4.80 -10.52 -2.36
C ASP A 57 4.82 -8.99 -2.22
N VAL A 58 3.65 -8.37 -2.10
CA VAL A 58 3.52 -6.91 -2.11
C VAL A 58 2.79 -6.41 -0.87
N VAL A 59 3.40 -5.45 -0.19
CA VAL A 59 2.81 -4.73 0.94
C VAL A 59 2.82 -3.23 0.65
N MET A 60 1.65 -2.60 0.74
CA MET A 60 1.49 -1.15 0.62
C MET A 60 1.02 -0.57 1.96
N PHE A 61 1.77 0.35 2.53
CA PHE A 61 1.44 1.04 3.78
C PHE A 61 0.98 2.47 3.51
N PHE A 62 -0.31 2.69 3.68
CA PHE A 62 -0.94 4.00 3.50
C PHE A 62 -0.87 4.80 4.80
N THR A 63 -0.27 5.96 4.73
CA THR A 63 -0.09 6.85 5.88
C THR A 63 -0.35 8.31 5.47
N PHE A 64 -0.61 9.18 6.42
CA PHE A 64 -0.89 10.60 6.22
C PHE A 64 -1.87 10.86 5.04
N TRP A 65 -1.40 11.58 4.00
CA TRP A 65 -2.23 12.00 2.87
C TRP A 65 -2.64 10.85 1.94
N GLY A 66 -1.95 9.71 2.02
CA GLY A 66 -2.35 8.48 1.33
C GLY A 66 -3.60 7.83 1.94
N THR A 67 -3.79 7.94 3.27
CA THR A 67 -4.90 7.30 3.99
C THR A 67 -6.30 7.68 3.44
N PRO A 68 -6.61 8.95 3.13
CA PRO A 68 -7.91 9.35 2.58
C PRO A 68 -8.31 8.68 1.27
N VAL A 69 -7.33 8.21 0.49
CA VAL A 69 -7.57 7.51 -0.79
C VAL A 69 -8.35 6.22 -0.59
N LEU A 70 -8.17 5.57 0.56
CA LEU A 70 -8.82 4.31 0.91
C LEU A 70 -10.15 4.48 1.66
N ARG A 71 -10.70 5.70 1.71
CA ARG A 71 -12.04 5.93 2.29
C ARG A 71 -13.13 5.51 1.30
N ASP A 72 -14.15 4.85 1.79
CA ASP A 72 -15.33 4.54 0.97
C ASP A 72 -16.22 5.77 0.83
N LYS A 73 -16.43 6.22 -0.40
CA LYS A 73 -17.27 7.38 -0.75
C LYS A 73 -18.72 7.24 -0.31
N LYS A 74 -19.22 6.02 -0.18
CA LYS A 74 -20.62 5.72 0.18
C LYS A 74 -20.84 5.73 1.70
N ARG A 75 -19.81 5.48 2.50
CA ARG A 75 -19.92 5.34 3.94
C ARG A 75 -19.90 6.72 4.63
N ARG A 76 -20.91 6.99 5.43
CA ARG A 76 -20.97 8.19 6.28
C ARG A 76 -20.99 7.77 7.73
N VAL A 77 -19.99 8.20 8.48
CA VAL A 77 -19.84 7.87 9.91
C VAL A 77 -20.03 9.14 10.72
N GLY A 78 -20.95 9.09 11.67
CA GLY A 78 -21.24 10.18 12.61
C GLY A 78 -20.31 10.15 13.86
N GLY A 79 -20.54 11.10 14.79
CA GLY A 79 -19.86 11.11 16.09
C GLY A 79 -18.37 11.48 16.02
N LYS A 80 -17.97 12.29 15.03
CA LYS A 80 -16.63 12.84 14.91
C LYS A 80 -16.50 14.14 15.71
N ASP A 81 -15.31 14.38 16.23
CA ASP A 81 -14.91 15.66 16.79
C ASP A 81 -14.81 16.75 15.71
N PHE A 82 -14.49 17.97 16.11
CA PHE A 82 -14.37 19.11 15.18
C PHE A 82 -13.30 18.88 14.10
N MET A 83 -12.12 18.37 14.50
CA MET A 83 -11.00 18.11 13.58
C MET A 83 -11.35 16.99 12.59
N GLY A 84 -11.94 15.91 13.06
CA GLY A 84 -12.37 14.80 12.20
C GLY A 84 -13.49 15.18 11.22
N LYS A 85 -14.36 16.13 11.58
CA LYS A 85 -15.34 16.70 10.63
C LYS A 85 -14.66 17.57 9.58
N MET A 86 -13.71 18.41 9.99
CA MET A 86 -12.94 19.28 9.09
C MET A 86 -12.15 18.45 8.07
N PHE A 87 -11.31 17.54 8.53
CA PHE A 87 -10.55 16.65 7.65
C PHE A 87 -11.45 15.75 6.80
N GLY A 88 -12.54 15.26 7.39
CA GLY A 88 -13.53 14.46 6.70
C GLY A 88 -14.16 15.14 5.48
N THR A 89 -14.27 16.46 5.50
CA THR A 89 -14.85 17.30 4.45
C THR A 89 -13.79 17.83 3.47
N MET A 90 -12.61 18.22 3.99
CA MET A 90 -11.56 18.83 3.17
C MET A 90 -10.72 17.82 2.39
N LEU A 91 -10.49 16.65 2.97
CA LEU A 91 -9.67 15.62 2.33
C LEU A 91 -10.48 14.78 1.33
N PRO A 92 -9.81 14.25 0.30
CA PRO A 92 -10.43 13.35 -0.66
C PRO A 92 -11.17 12.22 0.03
N LYS A 93 -12.27 11.77 -0.55
CA LYS A 93 -13.00 10.61 -0.10
C LYS A 93 -12.99 9.55 -1.17
N GLY A 94 -12.02 8.64 -1.05
CA GLY A 94 -11.80 7.58 -2.03
C GLY A 94 -11.02 8.03 -3.26
N THR A 95 -10.85 7.11 -4.16
CA THR A 95 -10.05 7.23 -5.40
C THR A 95 -10.54 8.31 -6.36
N ASP A 96 -11.86 8.58 -6.38
CA ASP A 96 -12.44 9.61 -7.25
C ASP A 96 -12.07 11.04 -6.84
N GLY A 97 -11.87 11.27 -5.53
CA GLY A 97 -11.61 12.58 -4.96
C GLY A 97 -10.17 13.07 -5.10
N VAL A 98 -9.26 12.20 -5.54
CA VAL A 98 -7.83 12.53 -5.64
C VAL A 98 -7.54 13.46 -6.82
N LYS A 99 -6.55 14.34 -6.63
CA LYS A 99 -6.17 15.39 -7.59
C LYS A 99 -4.71 15.19 -8.01
N LEU A 100 -4.34 15.73 -9.15
CA LEU A 100 -2.94 15.76 -9.58
C LEU A 100 -2.07 16.56 -8.61
N SER A 101 -0.83 16.11 -8.42
CA SER A 101 0.20 16.79 -7.62
C SER A 101 0.62 18.12 -8.26
N LYS A 102 0.67 18.17 -9.58
CA LYS A 102 1.04 19.33 -10.37
C LYS A 102 0.00 19.58 -11.46
N MET A 103 -0.08 20.83 -11.93
CA MET A 103 -1.00 21.24 -13.02
C MET A 103 -2.48 20.95 -12.74
N ASN A 104 -2.89 20.89 -11.47
CA ASN A 104 -4.28 20.60 -11.11
C ASN A 104 -5.25 21.72 -11.57
N MET A 105 -4.81 23.00 -11.54
CA MET A 105 -5.56 24.15 -12.07
C MET A 105 -7.03 24.17 -11.61
N GLY A 106 -7.24 24.05 -10.30
CA GLY A 106 -8.60 24.01 -9.74
C GLY A 106 -9.40 22.74 -10.04
N GLY A 107 -8.74 21.66 -10.47
CA GLY A 107 -9.36 20.38 -10.84
C GLY A 107 -9.46 20.14 -12.34
N MET A 108 -9.30 21.16 -13.16
CA MET A 108 -9.38 21.04 -14.63
C MET A 108 -8.27 20.12 -15.17
N GLY A 109 -7.04 20.26 -14.68
CA GLY A 109 -5.93 19.38 -15.06
C GLY A 109 -6.19 17.92 -14.68
N THR A 110 -6.76 17.67 -13.50
CA THR A 110 -7.17 16.32 -13.08
C THR A 110 -8.24 15.74 -14.00
N ALA A 111 -9.27 16.51 -14.34
CA ALA A 111 -10.32 16.06 -15.26
C ALA A 111 -9.76 15.74 -16.66
N MET A 112 -8.88 16.59 -17.18
CA MET A 112 -8.20 16.37 -18.45
C MET A 112 -7.33 15.10 -18.41
N MET A 113 -6.56 14.88 -17.34
CA MET A 113 -5.73 13.68 -17.17
C MET A 113 -6.59 12.41 -17.13
N LYS A 114 -7.66 12.39 -16.34
CA LYS A 114 -8.59 11.25 -16.28
C LYS A 114 -9.24 10.95 -17.64
N SER A 115 -9.59 12.01 -18.40
CA SER A 115 -10.11 11.87 -19.77
C SER A 115 -9.06 11.27 -20.72
N LEU A 116 -7.81 11.74 -20.62
CA LEU A 116 -6.70 11.21 -21.42
C LEU A 116 -6.40 9.74 -21.08
N MET A 117 -6.39 9.38 -19.79
CA MET A 117 -6.23 7.98 -19.35
C MET A 117 -7.29 7.11 -19.99
N LYS A 118 -8.57 7.50 -19.93
CA LYS A 118 -9.68 6.78 -20.56
C LYS A 118 -9.47 6.63 -22.07
N LYS A 119 -9.09 7.73 -22.77
CA LYS A 119 -8.84 7.71 -24.22
C LYS A 119 -7.67 6.80 -24.62
N LYS A 120 -6.68 6.65 -23.74
CA LYS A 120 -5.48 5.83 -23.97
C LYS A 120 -5.59 4.42 -23.38
N ASN A 121 -6.77 4.03 -22.88
CA ASN A 121 -7.01 2.76 -22.20
C ASN A 121 -6.06 2.50 -21.02
N VAL A 122 -5.68 3.56 -20.29
CA VAL A 122 -4.95 3.46 -19.02
C VAL A 122 -5.97 3.23 -17.91
N ALA A 123 -5.74 2.21 -17.10
CA ALA A 123 -6.61 1.85 -15.98
C ALA A 123 -6.81 3.01 -15.01
N SER A 124 -8.03 3.21 -14.55
CA SER A 124 -8.34 4.17 -13.49
C SER A 124 -7.80 3.68 -12.15
N LEU A 125 -7.74 4.59 -11.16
CA LEU A 125 -7.28 4.21 -9.83
C LEU A 125 -8.20 3.18 -9.16
N ASP A 126 -9.53 3.24 -9.39
CA ASP A 126 -10.47 2.21 -8.93
C ASP A 126 -10.13 0.84 -9.54
N GLN A 127 -9.94 0.79 -10.86
CA GLN A 127 -9.55 -0.45 -11.56
C GLN A 127 -8.20 -1.01 -11.07
N MET A 128 -7.25 -0.13 -10.75
CA MET A 128 -5.96 -0.55 -10.20
C MET A 128 -6.10 -1.09 -8.77
N LEU A 129 -7.00 -0.53 -7.98
CA LEU A 129 -7.29 -1.02 -6.64
C LEU A 129 -7.96 -2.41 -6.67
N ASP A 130 -8.94 -2.60 -7.55
CA ASP A 130 -9.60 -3.90 -7.77
C ASP A 130 -8.58 -4.95 -8.25
N LEU A 131 -7.73 -4.60 -9.22
CA LEU A 131 -6.66 -5.48 -9.70
C LEU A 131 -5.65 -5.84 -8.60
N ALA A 132 -5.30 -4.88 -7.75
CA ALA A 132 -4.40 -5.13 -6.62
C ALA A 132 -5.01 -6.14 -5.63
N GLU A 133 -6.32 -6.06 -5.39
CA GLU A 133 -7.04 -7.03 -4.56
C GLU A 133 -7.04 -8.43 -5.17
N GLU A 134 -7.33 -8.55 -6.46
CA GLU A 134 -7.31 -9.81 -7.20
C GLU A 134 -5.91 -10.45 -7.19
N LEU A 135 -4.87 -9.64 -7.31
CA LEU A 135 -3.48 -10.09 -7.27
C LEU A 135 -2.95 -10.35 -5.84
N GLY A 136 -3.77 -10.17 -4.82
CA GLY A 136 -3.41 -10.48 -3.44
C GLY A 136 -2.50 -9.45 -2.76
N VAL A 137 -2.36 -8.25 -3.31
CA VAL A 137 -1.61 -7.14 -2.70
C VAL A 137 -2.15 -6.87 -1.30
N ARG A 138 -1.29 -6.80 -0.31
CA ARG A 138 -1.65 -6.48 1.07
C ARG A 138 -1.61 -4.97 1.29
N ILE A 139 -2.70 -4.42 1.84
CA ILE A 139 -2.80 -3.00 2.17
C ILE A 139 -2.82 -2.84 3.68
N PHE A 140 -1.89 -2.04 4.19
CA PHE A 140 -1.82 -1.62 5.57
C PHE A 140 -2.23 -0.15 5.69
N ILE A 141 -3.09 0.16 6.64
CA ILE A 141 -3.50 1.54 6.95
C ILE A 141 -2.93 1.94 8.31
N CYS A 142 -2.24 3.07 8.33
CA CYS A 142 -1.63 3.63 9.52
C CYS A 142 -2.70 4.13 10.50
N GLU A 143 -2.84 3.45 11.66
CA GLU A 143 -3.80 3.84 12.71
C GLU A 143 -3.51 5.23 13.26
N MET A 144 -2.25 5.57 13.50
CA MET A 144 -1.85 6.88 13.98
C MET A 144 -2.31 8.00 13.02
N SER A 145 -2.20 7.79 11.72
CA SER A 145 -2.67 8.77 10.73
C SER A 145 -4.20 8.87 10.70
N MET A 146 -4.90 7.75 10.91
CA MET A 146 -6.36 7.76 11.04
C MET A 146 -6.81 8.53 12.28
N ASP A 147 -6.19 8.27 13.43
CA ASP A 147 -6.50 8.95 14.69
C ASP A 147 -6.24 10.46 14.58
N LEU A 148 -5.09 10.84 14.03
CA LEU A 148 -4.72 12.24 13.82
C LEU A 148 -5.73 13.00 12.93
N MET A 149 -6.26 12.34 11.90
CA MET A 149 -7.23 12.92 10.98
C MET A 149 -8.69 12.66 11.37
N GLY A 150 -8.93 11.98 12.49
CA GLY A 150 -10.27 11.65 12.97
C GLY A 150 -11.05 10.74 12.01
N PHE A 151 -10.34 9.83 11.31
CA PHE A 151 -10.98 8.81 10.50
C PHE A 151 -11.28 7.57 11.33
N LYS A 152 -12.41 6.94 11.04
CA LYS A 152 -12.83 5.69 11.67
C LYS A 152 -12.65 4.52 10.71
N ARG A 153 -12.42 3.31 11.26
CA ARG A 153 -12.23 2.10 10.45
C ARG A 153 -13.44 1.82 9.55
N GLU A 154 -14.64 2.15 10.01
CA GLU A 154 -15.89 1.98 9.27
C GLU A 154 -16.00 2.90 8.05
N GLU A 155 -15.13 3.89 7.91
CA GLU A 155 -15.06 4.76 6.72
C GLU A 155 -14.20 4.19 5.61
N MET A 156 -13.39 3.18 5.92
CA MET A 156 -12.45 2.61 4.95
C MET A 156 -13.17 1.63 4.02
N ILE A 157 -12.58 1.40 2.85
CA ILE A 157 -13.09 0.44 1.87
C ILE A 157 -13.10 -0.98 2.44
N ASP A 158 -13.97 -1.83 1.88
CA ASP A 158 -13.84 -3.27 2.03
C ASP A 158 -12.79 -3.75 1.04
N TYR A 159 -11.71 -4.32 1.57
CA TYR A 159 -10.62 -4.86 0.78
C TYR A 159 -10.12 -6.12 1.50
N LYS A 160 -10.03 -7.24 0.78
CA LYS A 160 -9.80 -8.57 1.36
C LYS A 160 -8.55 -8.66 2.24
N ASN A 161 -7.45 -8.05 1.79
CA ASN A 161 -6.16 -8.11 2.46
C ASN A 161 -5.79 -6.77 3.12
N LEU A 162 -6.76 -6.10 3.77
CA LEU A 162 -6.57 -4.84 4.46
C LEU A 162 -6.32 -5.07 5.94
N THR A 163 -5.31 -4.40 6.47
CA THR A 163 -4.93 -4.45 7.88
C THR A 163 -4.73 -3.04 8.43
N PHE A 164 -5.30 -2.76 9.61
CA PHE A 164 -5.02 -1.55 10.36
C PHE A 164 -3.86 -1.80 11.31
N CYS A 165 -2.80 -1.02 11.24
CA CYS A 165 -1.62 -1.26 12.06
C CYS A 165 -0.77 0.00 12.28
N GLY A 166 0.15 -0.10 13.23
CA GLY A 166 1.20 0.90 13.43
C GLY A 166 2.41 0.66 12.51
N VAL A 167 3.32 1.64 12.48
CA VAL A 167 4.54 1.59 11.66
C VAL A 167 5.42 0.39 11.97
N ALA A 168 5.42 -0.12 13.21
CA ALA A 168 6.23 -1.28 13.58
C ALA A 168 5.88 -2.53 12.76
N LYS A 169 4.58 -2.76 12.49
CA LYS A 169 4.15 -3.89 11.64
C LYS A 169 4.61 -3.72 10.18
N PHE A 170 4.59 -2.49 9.67
CA PHE A 170 5.14 -2.22 8.35
C PHE A 170 6.66 -2.45 8.30
N LEU A 171 7.41 -2.02 9.32
CA LEU A 171 8.87 -2.21 9.38
C LEU A 171 9.25 -3.68 9.44
N GLU A 172 8.48 -4.53 10.12
CA GLU A 172 8.65 -5.98 10.12
C GLU A 172 8.62 -6.54 8.69
N GLU A 173 7.64 -6.13 7.88
CA GLU A 173 7.54 -6.51 6.48
C GLU A 173 8.67 -5.92 5.63
N ALA A 174 9.01 -4.66 5.87
CA ALA A 174 10.03 -3.95 5.10
C ALA A 174 11.44 -4.53 5.32
N GLN A 175 11.77 -4.97 6.55
CA GLN A 175 13.08 -5.55 6.86
C GLN A 175 13.40 -6.78 6.02
N SER A 176 12.40 -7.61 5.71
CA SER A 176 12.59 -8.81 4.89
C SER A 176 12.40 -8.55 3.39
N SER A 177 12.03 -7.34 2.97
CA SER A 177 11.74 -7.01 1.57
C SER A 177 13.00 -6.71 0.76
N LYS A 178 13.08 -7.23 -0.47
CA LYS A 178 14.14 -6.90 -1.44
C LYS A 178 14.09 -5.46 -1.92
N ILE A 179 12.87 -4.90 -2.04
CA ILE A 179 12.63 -3.55 -2.56
C ILE A 179 11.80 -2.79 -1.54
N GLN A 180 12.23 -1.56 -1.26
CA GLN A 180 11.51 -0.66 -0.38
C GLN A 180 11.36 0.68 -1.08
N LEU A 181 10.15 1.21 -1.16
CA LEU A 181 9.85 2.48 -1.84
C LEU A 181 9.02 3.41 -0.95
N PHE A 182 9.26 4.70 -1.11
CA PHE A 182 8.50 5.78 -0.49
C PHE A 182 7.93 6.68 -1.61
N ILE A 183 6.59 6.82 -1.68
CA ILE A 183 5.85 7.50 -2.75
C ILE A 183 4.89 8.56 -2.18
#